data_f59961205e2a59f88b4212447ca08657
#
_entry.id   f59961205e2a59f88b4212447ca08657
#
_cell.length_a   1.000
_cell.length_b   1.000
_cell.length_c   1.000
_cell.angle_alpha   90.00
_cell.angle_beta   90.00
_cell.angle_gamma   90.00
#
_symmetry.space_group_name_H-M   'P 1'
#
loop_
_entity.id
_entity.type
_entity.pdbx_description
1 polymer ?
#
loop_
_entity_poly.entity_id
_entity_poly.type
_entity_poly.pdbx_seq_one_letter_code
_entity_poly.pdbx_strand_id
1 'polypeptide(L)'
;MESNSATAQASFANLENMRLSYQATLAQDYFSMHGLDAQEQILQTNVDEFQKFLDLTTNQYNSGIVSEAAVAAAKTQLDTTKAQLINVVVQRAVYEHAIATLIGKPATDFGLKKVSLTGTPPRTPPGVPSSLLERRPDVAEAERQVAAANASIGVQVAGYYPQLTLNGSTGVESIKISDLLTGPSFLWSVGGTLAQTVFDAGATHGRVQEAQANYDATVANYRQVVLTAFQQVEDDLSGLRILQDEAVTQDDAVKAAQQSVDITNNEYKAGTVDYLNVITAEATALNDELTSVTIRTNRMNTSVLLIEALGGGWNAAKVPSTHGVSNPPEAQKQIDIAKPQPAPAH
;
A
#
# COMPACT_ATOMS: atom_id res chain seq x y z
N MET A 1 17.04 29.51 5.83
CA MET A 1 17.54 28.21 6.34
C MET A 1 16.44 27.39 6.96
N GLU A 2 15.63 27.96 7.85
CA GLU A 2 14.54 27.27 8.56
C GLU A 2 13.51 26.61 7.62
N SER A 3 13.03 27.33 6.58
CA SER A 3 12.12 26.77 5.58
C SER A 3 12.69 25.52 4.89
N ASN A 4 13.95 25.57 4.45
CA ASN A 4 14.61 24.45 3.78
C ASN A 4 14.82 23.26 4.74
N SER A 5 15.11 23.53 6.02
CA SER A 5 15.24 22.48 7.04
C SER A 5 13.90 21.78 7.29
N ALA A 6 12.81 22.55 7.42
CA ALA A 6 11.45 21.99 7.58
C ALA A 6 11.02 21.19 6.32
N THR A 7 11.36 21.68 5.12
CA THR A 7 11.11 20.94 3.88
C THR A 7 11.87 19.61 3.84
N ALA A 8 13.13 19.58 4.27
CA ALA A 8 13.90 18.34 4.36
C ALA A 8 13.31 17.36 5.37
N GLN A 9 12.83 17.86 6.51
CA GLN A 9 12.10 17.04 7.50
C GLN A 9 10.78 16.48 6.95
N ALA A 10 10.02 17.29 6.19
CA ALA A 10 8.82 16.84 5.49
C ALA A 10 9.14 15.73 4.48
N SER A 11 10.20 15.89 3.69
CA SER A 11 10.63 14.86 2.73
C SER A 11 11.06 13.56 3.42
N PHE A 12 11.69 13.62 4.59
CA PHE A 12 12.01 12.43 5.38
C PHE A 12 10.73 11.73 5.87
N ALA A 13 9.76 12.49 6.40
CA ALA A 13 8.48 11.93 6.84
C ALA A 13 7.71 11.31 5.66
N ASN A 14 7.74 11.95 4.47
CA ASN A 14 7.18 11.40 3.24
C ASN A 14 7.83 10.07 2.84
N LEU A 15 9.17 9.95 2.92
CA LEU A 15 9.86 8.69 2.66
C LEU A 15 9.37 7.57 3.59
N GLU A 16 9.20 7.86 4.87
CA GLU A 16 8.71 6.86 5.83
C GLU A 16 7.23 6.53 5.59
N ASN A 17 6.42 7.49 5.16
CA ASN A 17 5.04 7.26 4.74
C ASN A 17 4.97 6.32 3.53
N MET A 18 5.76 6.58 2.50
CA MET A 18 5.84 5.72 1.32
C MET A 18 6.32 4.30 1.67
N ARG A 19 7.32 4.19 2.56
CA ARG A 19 7.80 2.89 3.05
C ARG A 19 6.70 2.11 3.77
N LEU A 20 5.95 2.76 4.66
CA LEU A 20 4.84 2.15 5.38
C LEU A 20 3.75 1.68 4.42
N SER A 21 3.38 2.51 3.45
CA SER A 21 2.37 2.17 2.45
C SER A 21 2.79 0.99 1.57
N TYR A 22 4.04 0.93 1.11
CA TYR A 22 4.55 -0.23 0.36
C TYR A 22 4.59 -1.51 1.22
N GLN A 23 4.91 -1.41 2.51
CA GLN A 23 4.87 -2.55 3.42
C GLN A 23 3.43 -3.05 3.63
N ALA A 24 2.46 -2.14 3.76
CA ALA A 24 1.05 -2.49 3.88
C ALA A 24 0.53 -3.13 2.59
N THR A 25 0.84 -2.56 1.42
CA THR A 25 0.49 -3.13 0.12
C THR A 25 1.07 -4.54 -0.05
N LEU A 26 2.35 -4.74 0.30
CA LEU A 26 2.99 -6.06 0.26
C LEU A 26 2.26 -7.08 1.14
N ALA A 27 1.87 -6.68 2.35
CA ALA A 27 1.14 -7.57 3.26
C ALA A 27 -0.28 -7.89 2.74
N GLN A 28 -0.99 -6.91 2.15
CA GLN A 28 -2.30 -7.12 1.55
C GLN A 28 -2.22 -8.05 0.33
N ASP A 29 -1.25 -7.84 -0.56
CA ASP A 29 -1.03 -8.71 -1.72
C ASP A 29 -0.71 -10.14 -1.28
N TYR A 30 0.10 -10.29 -0.23
CA TYR A 30 0.45 -11.59 0.35
C TYR A 30 -0.79 -12.32 0.90
N PHE A 31 -1.64 -11.66 1.68
CA PHE A 31 -2.87 -12.26 2.21
C PHE A 31 -3.89 -12.53 1.10
N SER A 32 -4.01 -11.64 0.13
CA SER A 32 -4.90 -11.82 -1.03
C SER A 32 -4.48 -13.03 -1.87
N MET A 33 -3.18 -13.19 -2.14
CA MET A 33 -2.63 -14.34 -2.85
C MET A 33 -2.91 -15.67 -2.11
N HIS A 34 -2.73 -15.71 -0.79
CA HIS A 34 -3.00 -16.91 0.00
C HIS A 34 -4.50 -17.17 0.19
N GLY A 35 -5.34 -16.13 0.12
CA GLY A 35 -6.79 -16.28 -0.01
C GLY A 35 -7.16 -17.00 -1.31
N LEU A 36 -6.51 -16.63 -2.42
CA LEU A 36 -6.69 -17.31 -3.71
C LEU A 36 -6.15 -18.75 -3.69
N ASP A 37 -5.04 -19.03 -2.99
CA ASP A 37 -4.55 -20.40 -2.78
C ASP A 37 -5.62 -21.27 -2.07
N ALA A 38 -6.33 -20.71 -1.09
CA ALA A 38 -7.43 -21.40 -0.41
C ALA A 38 -8.64 -21.63 -1.34
N GLN A 39 -9.02 -20.62 -2.14
CA GLN A 39 -10.09 -20.76 -3.13
C GLN A 39 -9.73 -21.78 -4.21
N GLU A 40 -8.48 -21.80 -4.69
CA GLU A 40 -7.99 -22.79 -5.64
C GLU A 40 -8.13 -24.22 -5.11
N GLN A 41 -7.79 -24.44 -3.84
CA GLN A 41 -7.94 -25.76 -3.20
C GLN A 41 -9.40 -26.21 -3.13
N ILE A 42 -10.33 -25.33 -2.76
CA ILE A 42 -11.76 -25.59 -2.73
C ILE A 42 -12.27 -25.93 -4.13
N LEU A 43 -11.95 -25.09 -5.11
CA LEU A 43 -12.37 -25.29 -6.50
C LEU A 43 -11.82 -26.58 -7.09
N GLN A 44 -10.56 -26.94 -6.81
CA GLN A 44 -9.96 -28.18 -7.30
C GLN A 44 -10.70 -29.39 -6.74
N THR A 45 -11.01 -29.38 -5.43
CA THR A 45 -11.79 -30.47 -4.79
C THR A 45 -13.15 -30.61 -5.45
N ASN A 46 -13.85 -29.50 -5.68
CA ASN A 46 -15.16 -29.51 -6.32
C ASN A 46 -15.11 -29.95 -7.80
N VAL A 47 -14.05 -29.57 -8.55
CA VAL A 47 -13.84 -30.05 -9.92
C VAL A 47 -13.71 -31.57 -9.95
N ASP A 48 -12.97 -32.17 -9.00
CA ASP A 48 -12.79 -33.60 -8.91
C ASP A 48 -14.10 -34.32 -8.55
N GLU A 49 -14.91 -33.71 -7.70
CA GLU A 49 -16.26 -34.22 -7.33
C GLU A 49 -17.23 -34.11 -8.51
N PHE A 50 -17.34 -32.97 -9.15
CA PHE A 50 -18.24 -32.78 -10.31
C PHE A 50 -17.81 -33.65 -11.50
N GLN A 51 -16.52 -33.97 -11.66
CA GLN A 51 -16.08 -34.93 -12.68
C GLN A 51 -16.62 -36.32 -12.39
N LYS A 52 -16.54 -36.82 -11.14
CA LYS A 52 -17.11 -38.12 -10.73
C LYS A 52 -18.62 -38.18 -10.94
N PHE A 53 -19.32 -37.07 -10.64
CA PHE A 53 -20.77 -36.98 -10.86
C PHE A 53 -21.10 -36.97 -12.35
N LEU A 54 -20.36 -36.28 -13.20
CA LEU A 54 -20.58 -36.34 -14.67
C LEU A 54 -20.41 -37.77 -15.17
N ASP A 55 -19.36 -38.47 -14.73
CA ASP A 55 -19.10 -39.87 -15.13
C ASP A 55 -20.25 -40.79 -14.69
N LEU A 56 -20.73 -40.62 -13.45
CA LEU A 56 -21.91 -41.40 -12.93
C LEU A 56 -23.17 -41.11 -13.74
N THR A 57 -23.48 -39.83 -13.97
CA THR A 57 -24.68 -39.39 -14.71
C THR A 57 -24.64 -39.88 -16.17
N THR A 58 -23.46 -39.85 -16.77
CA THR A 58 -23.23 -40.37 -18.13
C THR A 58 -23.51 -41.89 -18.19
N ASN A 59 -23.06 -42.67 -17.19
CA ASN A 59 -23.29 -44.08 -17.11
C ASN A 59 -24.82 -44.41 -16.90
N GLN A 60 -25.51 -43.62 -16.09
CA GLN A 60 -26.96 -43.74 -15.88
C GLN A 60 -27.75 -43.39 -17.16
N TYR A 61 -27.31 -42.37 -17.93
CA TYR A 61 -27.91 -42.03 -19.23
C TYR A 61 -27.74 -43.17 -20.22
N ASN A 62 -26.54 -43.73 -20.35
CA ASN A 62 -26.29 -44.88 -21.21
C ASN A 62 -27.09 -46.12 -20.82
N SER A 63 -27.50 -46.22 -19.56
CA SER A 63 -28.37 -47.27 -19.04
C SER A 63 -29.88 -46.93 -19.13
N GLY A 64 -30.24 -45.77 -19.66
CA GLY A 64 -31.62 -45.31 -19.82
C GLY A 64 -32.30 -44.87 -18.53
N ILE A 65 -31.51 -44.57 -17.46
CA ILE A 65 -32.05 -44.20 -16.12
C ILE A 65 -32.33 -42.71 -16.03
N VAL A 66 -31.47 -41.86 -16.62
CA VAL A 66 -31.61 -40.39 -16.58
C VAL A 66 -31.68 -39.80 -17.98
N SER A 67 -32.12 -38.54 -18.09
CA SER A 67 -32.24 -37.81 -19.36
C SER A 67 -30.89 -37.23 -19.80
N GLU A 68 -30.75 -36.90 -21.08
CA GLU A 68 -29.63 -36.17 -21.64
C GLU A 68 -29.50 -34.79 -20.97
N ALA A 69 -30.59 -34.16 -20.57
CA ALA A 69 -30.58 -32.88 -19.85
C ALA A 69 -29.83 -32.98 -18.51
N ALA A 70 -29.88 -34.10 -17.80
CA ALA A 70 -29.12 -34.30 -16.57
C ALA A 70 -27.61 -34.35 -16.85
N VAL A 71 -27.17 -35.02 -17.92
CA VAL A 71 -25.77 -35.02 -18.35
C VAL A 71 -25.28 -33.63 -18.74
N ALA A 72 -26.12 -32.89 -19.50
CA ALA A 72 -25.81 -31.51 -19.88
C ALA A 72 -25.68 -30.59 -18.67
N ALA A 73 -26.54 -30.74 -17.64
CA ALA A 73 -26.47 -29.98 -16.40
C ALA A 73 -25.17 -30.28 -15.61
N ALA A 74 -24.86 -31.57 -15.43
CA ALA A 74 -23.60 -32.00 -14.77
C ALA A 74 -22.37 -31.48 -15.49
N LYS A 75 -22.35 -31.54 -16.83
CA LYS A 75 -21.25 -31.01 -17.64
C LYS A 75 -21.14 -29.49 -17.49
N THR A 76 -22.24 -28.76 -17.48
CA THR A 76 -22.26 -27.30 -17.32
C THR A 76 -21.64 -26.91 -15.97
N GLN A 77 -22.03 -27.57 -14.90
CA GLN A 77 -21.50 -27.30 -13.55
C GLN A 77 -19.98 -27.54 -13.49
N LEU A 78 -19.52 -28.67 -14.03
CA LEU A 78 -18.09 -28.99 -14.10
C LEU A 78 -17.30 -27.95 -14.89
N ASP A 79 -17.76 -27.60 -16.09
CA ASP A 79 -17.03 -26.68 -16.97
C ASP A 79 -17.05 -25.24 -16.38
N THR A 80 -18.12 -24.83 -15.71
CA THR A 80 -18.22 -23.55 -14.99
C THR A 80 -17.20 -23.52 -13.84
N THR A 81 -17.12 -24.58 -13.03
CA THR A 81 -16.18 -24.66 -11.91
C THR A 81 -14.72 -24.71 -12.40
N LYS A 82 -14.44 -25.43 -13.50
CA LYS A 82 -13.11 -25.37 -14.15
C LYS A 82 -12.73 -23.97 -14.63
N ALA A 83 -13.68 -23.22 -15.19
CA ALA A 83 -13.44 -21.84 -15.61
C ALA A 83 -13.14 -20.92 -14.41
N GLN A 84 -13.86 -21.10 -13.29
CA GLN A 84 -13.56 -20.38 -12.05
C GLN A 84 -12.16 -20.72 -11.50
N LEU A 85 -11.78 -21.99 -11.50
CA LEU A 85 -10.44 -22.43 -11.09
C LEU A 85 -9.34 -21.76 -11.92
N ILE A 86 -9.47 -21.74 -13.24
CA ILE A 86 -8.53 -21.09 -14.14
C ILE A 86 -8.42 -19.59 -13.82
N ASN A 87 -9.55 -18.92 -13.58
CA ASN A 87 -9.57 -17.50 -13.24
C ASN A 87 -8.83 -17.20 -11.93
N VAL A 88 -9.02 -18.03 -10.90
CA VAL A 88 -8.32 -17.89 -9.61
C VAL A 88 -6.80 -18.03 -9.79
N VAL A 89 -6.34 -18.97 -10.62
CA VAL A 89 -4.90 -19.15 -10.93
C VAL A 89 -4.33 -17.90 -11.62
N VAL A 90 -5.09 -17.28 -12.54
CA VAL A 90 -4.67 -16.02 -13.18
C VAL A 90 -4.55 -14.88 -12.15
N GLN A 91 -5.56 -14.72 -11.29
CA GLN A 91 -5.52 -13.68 -10.25
C GLN A 91 -4.35 -13.90 -9.27
N ARG A 92 -4.08 -15.14 -8.88
CA ARG A 92 -2.93 -15.49 -8.05
C ARG A 92 -1.61 -15.04 -8.68
N ALA A 93 -1.42 -15.31 -9.97
CA ALA A 93 -0.21 -14.90 -10.69
C ALA A 93 -0.04 -13.36 -10.70
N VAL A 94 -1.14 -12.60 -10.82
CA VAL A 94 -1.09 -11.13 -10.75
C VAL A 94 -0.54 -10.65 -9.40
N TYR A 95 -1.03 -11.20 -8.28
CA TYR A 95 -0.50 -10.85 -6.96
C TYR A 95 0.95 -11.30 -6.77
N GLU A 96 1.32 -12.48 -7.26
CA GLU A 96 2.70 -12.95 -7.21
C GLU A 96 3.66 -12.01 -7.95
N HIS A 97 3.27 -11.52 -9.14
CA HIS A 97 4.02 -10.53 -9.90
C HIS A 97 4.08 -9.17 -9.21
N ALA A 98 2.98 -8.72 -8.56
CA ALA A 98 2.96 -7.50 -7.77
C ALA A 98 3.93 -7.56 -6.59
N ILE A 99 3.93 -8.66 -5.84
CA ILE A 99 4.88 -8.92 -4.76
C ILE A 99 6.32 -8.90 -5.27
N ALA A 100 6.61 -9.56 -6.40
CA ALA A 100 7.94 -9.55 -7.02
C ALA A 100 8.42 -8.11 -7.30
N THR A 101 7.54 -7.29 -7.87
CA THR A 101 7.82 -5.88 -8.18
C THR A 101 8.11 -5.07 -6.90
N LEU A 102 7.31 -5.24 -5.84
CA LEU A 102 7.49 -4.55 -4.57
C LEU A 102 8.81 -4.88 -3.87
N ILE A 103 9.32 -6.11 -4.04
CA ILE A 103 10.62 -6.53 -3.48
C ILE A 103 11.80 -6.32 -4.45
N GLY A 104 11.56 -5.68 -5.60
CA GLY A 104 12.58 -5.35 -6.60
C GLY A 104 13.14 -6.55 -7.36
N LYS A 105 12.35 -7.61 -7.55
CA LYS A 105 12.73 -8.80 -8.33
C LYS A 105 11.97 -8.88 -9.65
N PRO A 106 12.59 -9.39 -10.73
CA PRO A 106 11.85 -9.75 -11.93
C PRO A 106 10.80 -10.82 -11.62
N ALA A 107 9.59 -10.65 -12.15
CA ALA A 107 8.50 -11.59 -11.92
C ALA A 107 8.82 -13.02 -12.43
N THR A 108 9.68 -13.14 -13.47
CA THR A 108 10.13 -14.42 -14.03
C THR A 108 11.00 -15.24 -13.07
N ASP A 109 11.68 -14.60 -12.13
CA ASP A 109 12.66 -15.20 -11.22
C ASP A 109 12.11 -15.35 -9.80
N PHE A 110 10.81 -15.11 -9.64
CA PHE A 110 10.15 -15.11 -8.34
C PHE A 110 8.95 -16.07 -8.35
N GLY A 111 8.81 -16.83 -7.28
CA GLY A 111 7.67 -17.70 -7.05
C GLY A 111 7.49 -17.99 -5.58
N LEU A 112 6.23 -17.99 -5.13
CA LEU A 112 5.85 -18.33 -3.77
C LEU A 112 5.13 -19.67 -3.73
N LYS A 113 5.40 -20.46 -2.69
CA LYS A 113 4.71 -21.73 -2.48
C LYS A 113 3.23 -21.47 -2.19
N LYS A 114 2.37 -22.33 -2.73
CA LYS A 114 0.94 -22.31 -2.41
C LYS A 114 0.73 -22.73 -0.95
N VAL A 115 0.06 -21.87 -0.20
CA VAL A 115 -0.30 -22.11 1.20
C VAL A 115 -1.68 -21.50 1.44
N SER A 116 -2.63 -22.32 1.84
CA SER A 116 -3.98 -21.85 2.16
C SER A 116 -3.95 -20.86 3.33
N LEU A 117 -4.71 -19.78 3.23
CA LEU A 117 -4.85 -18.78 4.27
C LEU A 117 -5.48 -19.41 5.53
N THR A 118 -4.67 -19.53 6.58
CA THR A 118 -5.09 -20.05 7.88
C THR A 118 -4.82 -18.97 8.95
N GLY A 119 -5.72 -18.87 9.93
CA GLY A 119 -5.54 -17.95 11.05
C GLY A 119 -6.60 -16.85 11.11
N THR A 120 -6.53 -16.11 12.21
CA THR A 120 -7.38 -14.94 12.47
C THR A 120 -6.51 -13.69 12.52
N PRO A 121 -7.06 -12.51 12.18
CA PRO A 121 -6.34 -11.25 12.32
C PRO A 121 -5.78 -11.07 13.74
N PRO A 122 -4.59 -10.48 13.89
CA PRO A 122 -4.05 -10.15 15.20
C PRO A 122 -4.97 -9.17 15.92
N ARG A 123 -5.11 -9.35 17.24
CA ARG A 123 -5.86 -8.39 18.05
C ARG A 123 -5.08 -7.08 18.14
N THR A 124 -5.63 -6.02 17.61
CA THR A 124 -5.05 -4.68 17.72
C THR A 124 -5.41 -4.10 19.10
N PRO A 125 -4.43 -3.66 19.91
CA PRO A 125 -4.75 -3.03 21.18
C PRO A 125 -5.54 -1.75 20.93
N PRO A 126 -6.58 -1.45 21.72
CA PRO A 126 -7.29 -0.19 21.62
C PRO A 126 -6.33 0.95 21.92
N GLY A 127 -5.98 1.73 20.92
CA GLY A 127 -5.11 2.90 21.05
C GLY A 127 -5.91 4.14 21.43
N VAL A 128 -5.26 5.10 22.12
CA VAL A 128 -5.86 6.41 22.40
C VAL A 128 -5.75 7.29 21.16
N PRO A 129 -6.86 7.87 20.64
CA PRO A 129 -6.86 8.61 19.38
C PRO A 129 -5.79 9.71 19.25
N SER A 130 -5.52 10.47 20.33
CA SER A 130 -4.57 11.60 20.28
C SER A 130 -3.10 11.19 20.14
N SER A 131 -2.69 10.04 20.71
CA SER A 131 -1.31 9.55 20.59
C SER A 131 -1.02 8.93 19.22
N LEU A 132 -2.05 8.68 18.41
CA LEU A 132 -1.92 8.13 17.06
C LEU A 132 -1.36 9.15 16.08
N LEU A 133 -1.69 10.44 16.26
CA LEU A 133 -1.22 11.52 15.38
C LEU A 133 0.31 11.64 15.39
N GLU A 134 0.94 11.43 16.56
CA GLU A 134 2.41 11.48 16.69
C GLU A 134 3.12 10.26 16.05
N ARG A 135 2.36 9.23 15.69
CA ARG A 135 2.88 7.97 15.13
C ARG A 135 2.67 7.84 13.64
N ARG A 136 2.02 8.83 13.00
CA ARG A 136 1.76 8.79 11.56
C ARG A 136 2.76 9.67 10.80
N PRO A 137 3.48 9.10 9.84
CA PRO A 137 4.45 9.86 9.07
C PRO A 137 3.79 10.88 8.13
N ASP A 138 2.60 10.64 7.58
CA ASP A 138 1.85 11.59 6.74
C ASP A 138 1.39 12.84 7.53
N VAL A 139 0.98 12.67 8.78
CA VAL A 139 0.63 13.78 9.66
C VAL A 139 1.88 14.61 10.01
N ALA A 140 2.99 13.95 10.29
CA ALA A 140 4.27 14.61 10.56
C ALA A 140 4.79 15.35 9.31
N GLU A 141 4.64 14.79 8.11
CA GLU A 141 4.95 15.47 6.85
C GLU A 141 4.15 16.76 6.71
N ALA A 142 2.83 16.68 6.86
CA ALA A 142 1.94 17.84 6.72
C ALA A 142 2.25 18.92 7.77
N GLU A 143 2.58 18.53 9.00
CA GLU A 143 3.01 19.48 10.06
C GLU A 143 4.33 20.19 9.67
N ARG A 144 5.30 19.46 9.15
CA ARG A 144 6.58 20.05 8.70
C ARG A 144 6.40 20.96 7.47
N GLN A 145 5.43 20.66 6.60
CA GLN A 145 5.06 21.54 5.49
C GLN A 145 4.46 22.87 5.99
N VAL A 146 3.63 22.84 7.04
CA VAL A 146 3.13 24.05 7.69
C VAL A 146 4.30 24.87 8.27
N ALA A 147 5.26 24.24 8.94
CA ALA A 147 6.43 24.92 9.47
C ALA A 147 7.28 25.54 8.35
N ALA A 148 7.45 24.85 7.22
CA ALA A 148 8.17 25.37 6.05
C ALA A 148 7.48 26.59 5.43
N ALA A 149 6.16 26.55 5.29
CA ALA A 149 5.35 27.66 4.77
C ALA A 149 5.38 28.87 5.71
N ASN A 150 5.29 28.65 7.03
CA ASN A 150 5.44 29.72 8.02
C ASN A 150 6.80 30.41 7.93
N ALA A 151 7.88 29.62 7.86
CA ALA A 151 9.23 30.16 7.69
C ALA A 151 9.40 30.91 6.35
N SER A 152 8.67 30.52 5.31
CA SER A 152 8.66 31.21 4.00
C SER A 152 8.07 32.63 4.09
N ILE A 153 7.07 32.87 4.97
CA ILE A 153 6.59 34.24 5.22
C ILE A 153 7.74 35.13 5.68
N GLY A 154 8.55 34.63 6.63
CA GLY A 154 9.72 35.37 7.10
C GLY A 154 10.73 35.69 6.00
N VAL A 155 10.93 34.77 5.02
CA VAL A 155 11.78 35.00 3.85
C VAL A 155 11.22 36.13 2.98
N GLN A 156 9.91 36.18 2.73
CA GLN A 156 9.31 37.28 1.96
C GLN A 156 9.31 38.62 2.70
N VAL A 157 9.10 38.60 4.03
CA VAL A 157 9.20 39.79 4.88
C VAL A 157 10.61 40.35 4.88
N ALA A 158 11.65 39.50 4.78
CA ALA A 158 13.05 39.97 4.66
C ALA A 158 13.29 40.81 3.40
N GLY A 159 12.44 40.70 2.36
CA GLY A 159 12.49 41.57 1.17
C GLY A 159 12.23 43.05 1.42
N TYR A 160 11.68 43.44 2.58
CA TYR A 160 11.53 44.82 3.01
C TYR A 160 12.82 45.46 3.57
N TYR A 161 13.84 44.62 3.83
CA TYR A 161 15.08 45.05 4.45
C TYR A 161 16.24 45.09 3.43
N PRO A 162 17.29 45.89 3.65
CA PRO A 162 18.45 45.89 2.80
C PRO A 162 19.15 44.55 2.76
N GLN A 163 19.53 44.13 1.56
CA GLN A 163 20.32 42.90 1.34
C GLN A 163 21.81 43.23 1.31
N LEU A 164 22.58 42.63 2.21
CA LEU A 164 24.04 42.67 2.21
C LEU A 164 24.60 41.43 1.52
N THR A 165 25.28 41.64 0.40
CA THR A 165 25.98 40.60 -0.33
C THR A 165 27.48 40.79 -0.20
N LEU A 166 28.20 39.78 0.27
CA LEU A 166 29.66 39.74 0.31
C LEU A 166 30.16 38.89 -0.85
N ASN A 167 31.02 39.47 -1.69
CA ASN A 167 31.59 38.78 -2.83
C ASN A 167 33.11 38.70 -2.66
N GLY A 168 33.68 37.54 -2.91
CA GLY A 168 35.11 37.33 -2.97
C GLY A 168 35.45 36.59 -4.27
N SER A 169 36.44 37.09 -4.99
CA SER A 169 36.96 36.39 -6.15
C SER A 169 38.48 36.27 -6.06
N THR A 170 39.00 35.17 -6.57
CA THR A 170 40.44 34.95 -6.73
C THR A 170 40.69 34.34 -8.09
N GLY A 171 41.78 34.70 -8.73
CA GLY A 171 42.12 34.19 -10.04
C GLY A 171 43.56 34.49 -10.42
N VAL A 172 43.94 34.07 -11.60
CA VAL A 172 45.23 34.39 -12.22
C VAL A 172 44.99 35.01 -13.60
N GLU A 173 45.72 36.09 -13.92
CA GLU A 173 45.64 36.77 -15.21
C GLU A 173 47.05 37.10 -15.70
N SER A 174 47.37 36.73 -16.94
CA SER A 174 48.68 37.02 -17.56
C SER A 174 48.53 37.14 -19.07
N ILE A 175 49.36 38.02 -19.65
CA ILE A 175 49.50 38.21 -21.12
C ILE A 175 50.22 37.00 -21.75
N LYS A 176 51.08 36.32 -21.00
CA LYS A 176 51.83 35.13 -21.47
C LYS A 176 51.47 33.93 -20.61
N ILE A 177 51.25 32.79 -21.26
CA ILE A 177 50.88 31.53 -20.59
C ILE A 177 51.97 31.03 -19.64
N SER A 178 53.25 31.34 -19.94
CA SER A 178 54.40 31.02 -19.09
C SER A 178 54.39 31.73 -17.75
N ASP A 179 53.76 32.88 -17.65
CA ASP A 179 53.77 33.74 -16.48
C ASP A 179 52.44 33.61 -15.67
N LEU A 180 51.52 32.78 -16.13
CA LEU A 180 50.17 32.64 -15.55
C LEU A 180 50.18 32.18 -14.08
N LEU A 181 51.12 31.33 -13.69
CA LEU A 181 51.27 30.80 -12.33
C LEU A 181 52.35 31.54 -11.50
N THR A 182 52.80 32.71 -11.94
CA THR A 182 53.74 33.54 -11.18
C THR A 182 53.02 34.46 -10.19
N GLY A 183 53.71 34.87 -9.10
CA GLY A 183 53.12 35.73 -8.07
C GLY A 183 52.43 37.00 -8.58
N PRO A 184 53.03 37.74 -9.56
CA PRO A 184 52.44 38.94 -10.14
C PRO A 184 51.10 38.67 -10.89
N SER A 185 50.85 37.48 -11.34
CA SER A 185 49.64 37.14 -12.06
C SER A 185 48.44 36.77 -11.14
N PHE A 186 48.64 36.72 -9.84
CA PHE A 186 47.59 36.41 -8.87
C PHE A 186 46.77 37.65 -8.54
N LEU A 187 45.44 37.54 -8.74
CA LEU A 187 44.48 38.60 -8.45
C LEU A 187 43.51 38.11 -7.38
N TRP A 188 43.15 39.01 -6.50
CA TRP A 188 42.04 38.78 -5.58
C TRP A 188 41.21 40.04 -5.39
N SER A 189 39.96 39.92 -5.16
CA SER A 189 39.08 41.01 -4.76
C SER A 189 38.09 40.56 -3.71
N VAL A 190 37.79 41.44 -2.77
CA VAL A 190 36.72 41.30 -1.78
C VAL A 190 35.88 42.57 -1.81
N GLY A 191 34.59 42.42 -1.91
CA GLY A 191 33.64 43.54 -1.92
C GLY A 191 32.38 43.24 -1.19
N GLY A 192 31.73 44.29 -0.67
CA GLY A 192 30.39 44.19 -0.08
C GLY A 192 29.43 45.11 -0.87
N THR A 193 28.24 44.59 -1.18
CA THR A 193 27.16 45.36 -1.81
C THR A 193 25.97 45.40 -0.90
N LEU A 194 25.50 46.63 -0.55
CA LEU A 194 24.23 46.81 0.16
C LEU A 194 23.20 47.36 -0.85
N ALA A 195 22.11 46.62 -1.03
CA ALA A 195 21.05 47.00 -1.95
C ALA A 195 19.70 46.98 -1.24
N GLN A 196 18.88 48.00 -1.46
CA GLN A 196 17.49 48.06 -0.95
C GLN A 196 16.57 48.55 -2.05
N THR A 197 15.44 47.85 -2.21
CA THR A 197 14.36 48.31 -3.07
C THR A 197 13.59 49.42 -2.38
N VAL A 198 13.55 50.62 -2.94
CA VAL A 198 12.83 51.76 -2.36
C VAL A 198 11.42 51.86 -2.88
N PHE A 199 11.19 51.43 -4.13
CA PHE A 199 9.88 51.43 -4.76
C PHE A 199 9.76 50.25 -5.74
N ASP A 200 8.72 49.41 -5.55
CA ASP A 200 8.43 48.20 -6.35
C ASP A 200 6.96 48.07 -6.76
N ALA A 201 6.22 49.19 -6.69
CA ALA A 201 4.77 49.21 -7.00
C ALA A 201 3.94 48.17 -6.21
N GLY A 202 4.38 47.79 -5.01
CA GLY A 202 3.68 46.83 -4.15
C GLY A 202 4.06 45.38 -4.37
N ALA A 203 5.06 45.06 -5.18
CA ALA A 203 5.44 43.67 -5.47
C ALA A 203 5.89 42.92 -4.22
N THR A 204 6.66 43.51 -3.30
CA THR A 204 7.05 42.88 -2.03
C THR A 204 5.83 42.63 -1.14
N HIS A 205 4.87 43.56 -1.07
CA HIS A 205 3.63 43.37 -0.35
C HIS A 205 2.81 42.20 -0.91
N GLY A 206 2.69 42.11 -2.25
CA GLY A 206 2.01 41.01 -2.93
C GLY A 206 2.64 39.64 -2.62
N ARG A 207 4.00 39.55 -2.60
CA ARG A 207 4.71 38.32 -2.25
C ARG A 207 4.47 37.88 -0.79
N VAL A 208 4.40 38.83 0.14
CA VAL A 208 4.07 38.52 1.55
C VAL A 208 2.65 38.00 1.67
N GLN A 209 1.69 38.64 0.98
CA GLN A 209 0.29 38.15 0.95
C GLN A 209 0.18 36.76 0.33
N GLU A 210 0.90 36.51 -0.77
CA GLU A 210 0.98 35.18 -1.40
C GLU A 210 1.52 34.13 -0.41
N ALA A 211 2.61 34.42 0.31
CA ALA A 211 3.18 33.52 1.30
C ALA A 211 2.21 33.25 2.47
N GLN A 212 1.45 34.25 2.91
CA GLN A 212 0.42 34.09 3.94
C GLN A 212 -0.74 33.21 3.45
N ALA A 213 -1.23 33.43 2.22
CA ALA A 213 -2.27 32.60 1.63
C ALA A 213 -1.80 31.13 1.45
N ASN A 214 -0.55 30.93 1.06
CA ASN A 214 0.06 29.59 0.97
C ASN A 214 0.16 28.92 2.36
N TYR A 215 0.52 29.67 3.41
CA TYR A 215 0.51 29.16 4.77
C TYR A 215 -0.91 28.71 5.18
N ASP A 216 -1.94 29.53 4.95
CA ASP A 216 -3.33 29.22 5.29
C ASP A 216 -3.80 27.97 4.54
N ALA A 217 -3.44 27.82 3.25
CA ALA A 217 -3.73 26.63 2.45
C ALA A 217 -3.05 25.37 3.04
N THR A 218 -1.79 25.51 3.48
CA THR A 218 -1.04 24.40 4.09
C THR A 218 -1.64 23.98 5.44
N VAL A 219 -2.11 24.95 6.26
CA VAL A 219 -2.84 24.66 7.51
C VAL A 219 -4.15 23.92 7.23
N ALA A 220 -4.89 24.32 6.20
CA ALA A 220 -6.13 23.63 5.82
C ALA A 220 -5.83 22.19 5.38
N ASN A 221 -4.76 21.98 4.60
CA ASN A 221 -4.32 20.64 4.19
C ASN A 221 -3.91 19.79 5.40
N TYR A 222 -3.14 20.32 6.35
CA TYR A 222 -2.80 19.61 7.59
C TYR A 222 -4.05 19.14 8.34
N ARG A 223 -5.05 20.01 8.49
CA ARG A 223 -6.33 19.64 9.12
C ARG A 223 -7.04 18.52 8.37
N GLN A 224 -7.03 18.58 7.04
CA GLN A 224 -7.60 17.51 6.20
C GLN A 224 -6.88 16.18 6.39
N VAL A 225 -5.55 16.15 6.39
CA VAL A 225 -4.75 14.94 6.64
C VAL A 225 -5.08 14.33 8.00
N VAL A 226 -5.17 15.16 9.05
CA VAL A 226 -5.54 14.72 10.41
C VAL A 226 -6.94 14.10 10.44
N LEU A 227 -7.93 14.75 9.80
CA LEU A 227 -9.31 14.23 9.76
C LEU A 227 -9.39 12.91 8.97
N THR A 228 -8.67 12.83 7.85
CA THR A 228 -8.59 11.60 7.05
C THR A 228 -7.92 10.47 7.85
N ALA A 229 -6.89 10.79 8.65
CA ALA A 229 -6.24 9.82 9.51
C ALA A 229 -7.20 9.23 10.56
N PHE A 230 -8.03 10.06 11.19
CA PHE A 230 -9.05 9.58 12.11
C PHE A 230 -10.11 8.74 11.40
N GLN A 231 -10.59 9.22 10.25
CA GLN A 231 -11.57 8.47 9.45
C GLN A 231 -11.06 7.06 9.12
N GLN A 232 -9.83 6.92 8.62
CA GLN A 232 -9.25 5.62 8.28
C GLN A 232 -9.23 4.66 9.47
N VAL A 233 -8.81 5.14 10.65
CA VAL A 233 -8.79 4.30 11.86
C VAL A 233 -10.20 3.84 12.24
N GLU A 234 -11.19 4.73 12.21
CA GLU A 234 -12.58 4.40 12.55
C GLU A 234 -13.21 3.46 11.52
N ASP A 235 -12.94 3.68 10.23
CA ASP A 235 -13.42 2.82 9.14
C ASP A 235 -12.84 1.40 9.28
N ASP A 236 -11.54 1.26 9.57
CA ASP A 236 -10.90 -0.03 9.74
C ASP A 236 -11.34 -0.77 11.01
N LEU A 237 -11.50 -0.05 12.13
CA LEU A 237 -12.02 -0.63 13.38
C LEU A 237 -13.47 -1.10 13.22
N SER A 238 -14.31 -0.29 12.57
CA SER A 238 -15.68 -0.63 12.27
C SER A 238 -15.75 -1.81 11.30
N GLY A 239 -14.92 -1.78 10.25
CA GLY A 239 -14.80 -2.86 9.27
C GLY A 239 -14.42 -4.19 9.90
N LEU A 240 -13.40 -4.23 10.77
CA LEU A 240 -12.99 -5.46 11.46
C LEU A 240 -14.09 -6.04 12.33
N ARG A 241 -14.87 -5.19 13.03
CA ARG A 241 -15.97 -5.63 13.86
C ARG A 241 -17.10 -6.22 13.01
N ILE A 242 -17.51 -5.51 11.96
CA ILE A 242 -18.61 -5.94 11.07
C ILE A 242 -18.22 -7.22 10.33
N LEU A 243 -17.01 -7.29 9.77
CA LEU A 243 -16.51 -8.49 9.11
C LEU A 243 -16.36 -9.68 10.07
N GLN A 244 -16.17 -9.44 11.38
CA GLN A 244 -16.19 -10.52 12.37
C GLN A 244 -17.59 -11.14 12.50
N ASP A 245 -18.64 -10.30 12.59
CA ASP A 245 -20.02 -10.74 12.70
C ASP A 245 -20.47 -11.43 11.40
N GLU A 246 -20.05 -10.88 10.24
CA GLU A 246 -20.29 -11.49 8.93
C GLU A 246 -19.63 -12.87 8.82
N ALA A 247 -18.38 -13.03 9.28
CA ALA A 247 -17.67 -14.30 9.26
C ALA A 247 -18.39 -15.37 10.09
N VAL A 248 -18.91 -15.03 11.28
CA VAL A 248 -19.67 -15.97 12.11
C VAL A 248 -20.94 -16.42 11.38
N THR A 249 -21.68 -15.48 10.79
CA THR A 249 -22.91 -15.77 10.06
C THR A 249 -22.62 -16.63 8.82
N GLN A 250 -21.56 -16.32 8.09
CA GLN A 250 -21.16 -17.09 6.89
C GLN A 250 -20.67 -18.49 7.25
N ASP A 251 -19.94 -18.65 8.35
CA ASP A 251 -19.52 -19.99 8.82
C ASP A 251 -20.72 -20.86 9.20
N ASP A 252 -21.80 -20.29 9.71
CA ASP A 252 -23.06 -21.03 9.97
C ASP A 252 -23.79 -21.34 8.65
N ALA A 253 -23.77 -20.44 7.66
CA ALA A 253 -24.30 -20.70 6.33
C ALA A 253 -23.54 -21.85 5.64
N VAL A 254 -22.22 -21.88 5.71
CA VAL A 254 -21.38 -22.98 5.17
C VAL A 254 -21.78 -24.32 5.81
N LYS A 255 -21.93 -24.39 7.15
CA LYS A 255 -22.33 -25.61 7.84
C LYS A 255 -23.71 -26.08 7.38
N ALA A 256 -24.67 -25.16 7.27
CA ALA A 256 -26.02 -25.47 6.81
C ALA A 256 -26.04 -25.96 5.35
N ALA A 257 -25.24 -25.32 4.48
CA ALA A 257 -25.12 -25.74 3.09
C ALA A 257 -24.47 -27.12 2.95
N GLN A 258 -23.40 -27.41 3.70
CA GLN A 258 -22.76 -28.72 3.73
C GLN A 258 -23.73 -29.80 4.25
N GLN A 259 -24.52 -29.52 5.31
CA GLN A 259 -25.58 -30.44 5.79
C GLN A 259 -26.64 -30.66 4.71
N SER A 260 -27.02 -29.63 3.96
CA SER A 260 -27.96 -29.76 2.84
C SER A 260 -27.41 -30.68 1.75
N VAL A 261 -26.11 -30.55 1.40
CA VAL A 261 -25.43 -31.46 0.46
C VAL A 261 -25.51 -32.90 0.95
N ASP A 262 -25.20 -33.17 2.22
CA ASP A 262 -25.23 -34.53 2.78
C ASP A 262 -26.64 -35.15 2.73
N ILE A 263 -27.67 -34.37 3.10
CA ILE A 263 -29.06 -34.81 3.07
C ILE A 263 -29.47 -35.10 1.63
N THR A 264 -29.28 -34.16 0.72
CA THR A 264 -29.70 -34.26 -0.69
C THR A 264 -28.98 -35.41 -1.41
N ASN A 265 -27.69 -35.64 -1.11
CA ASN A 265 -26.94 -36.79 -1.61
C ASN A 265 -27.55 -38.14 -1.11
N ASN A 266 -27.98 -38.23 0.14
CA ASN A 266 -28.61 -39.42 0.68
C ASN A 266 -30.01 -39.66 0.05
N GLU A 267 -30.81 -38.61 -0.15
CA GLU A 267 -32.09 -38.65 -0.82
C GLU A 267 -31.95 -39.07 -2.29
N TYR A 268 -30.94 -38.58 -2.99
CA TYR A 268 -30.64 -39.00 -4.35
C TYR A 268 -30.26 -40.48 -4.43
N LYS A 269 -29.39 -40.94 -3.53
CA LYS A 269 -29.05 -42.38 -3.43
C LYS A 269 -30.26 -43.25 -3.12
N ALA A 270 -31.24 -42.74 -2.36
CA ALA A 270 -32.49 -43.40 -2.09
C ALA A 270 -33.52 -43.32 -3.24
N GLY A 271 -33.21 -42.53 -4.29
CA GLY A 271 -34.11 -42.35 -5.44
C GLY A 271 -35.31 -41.43 -5.18
N THR A 272 -35.27 -40.61 -4.14
CA THR A 272 -36.41 -39.75 -3.73
C THR A 272 -36.30 -38.33 -4.34
N VAL A 273 -35.13 -37.89 -4.80
CA VAL A 273 -34.94 -36.64 -5.47
C VAL A 273 -34.09 -36.79 -6.74
N ASP A 274 -34.26 -35.85 -7.65
CA ASP A 274 -33.46 -35.78 -8.88
C ASP A 274 -32.04 -35.25 -8.63
N TYR A 275 -31.12 -35.64 -9.48
CA TYR A 275 -29.71 -35.17 -9.43
C TYR A 275 -29.56 -33.65 -9.49
N LEU A 276 -30.49 -32.95 -10.13
CA LEU A 276 -30.48 -31.48 -10.18
C LEU A 276 -30.50 -30.84 -8.79
N ASN A 277 -31.18 -31.48 -7.84
CA ASN A 277 -31.19 -30.99 -6.45
C ASN A 277 -29.83 -31.12 -5.79
N VAL A 278 -29.06 -32.17 -6.08
CA VAL A 278 -27.70 -32.36 -5.59
C VAL A 278 -26.77 -31.26 -6.17
N ILE A 279 -26.81 -31.03 -7.50
CA ILE A 279 -26.02 -29.96 -8.15
C ILE A 279 -26.32 -28.62 -7.50
N THR A 280 -27.59 -28.31 -7.23
CA THR A 280 -27.99 -27.03 -6.64
C THR A 280 -27.46 -26.89 -5.21
N ALA A 281 -27.53 -27.94 -4.40
CA ALA A 281 -27.01 -27.94 -3.04
C ALA A 281 -25.46 -27.77 -3.03
N GLU A 282 -24.75 -28.50 -3.89
CA GLU A 282 -23.31 -28.43 -4.01
C GLU A 282 -22.82 -27.06 -4.54
N ALA A 283 -23.51 -26.49 -5.55
CA ALA A 283 -23.21 -25.17 -6.05
C ALA A 283 -23.40 -24.09 -4.98
N THR A 284 -24.42 -24.23 -4.12
CA THR A 284 -24.66 -23.33 -2.99
C THR A 284 -23.54 -23.48 -1.95
N ALA A 285 -23.17 -24.69 -1.57
CA ALA A 285 -22.10 -24.95 -0.61
C ALA A 285 -20.75 -24.43 -1.11
N LEU A 286 -20.41 -24.65 -2.39
CA LEU A 286 -19.22 -24.11 -3.02
C LEU A 286 -19.18 -22.59 -2.94
N ASN A 287 -20.29 -21.91 -3.28
CA ASN A 287 -20.35 -20.45 -3.24
C ASN A 287 -20.19 -19.91 -1.81
N ASP A 288 -20.80 -20.56 -0.82
CA ASP A 288 -20.69 -20.16 0.57
C ASP A 288 -19.27 -20.39 1.12
N GLU A 289 -18.59 -21.47 0.74
CA GLU A 289 -17.20 -21.71 1.09
C GLU A 289 -16.25 -20.67 0.47
N LEU A 290 -16.41 -20.33 -0.80
CA LEU A 290 -15.62 -19.29 -1.47
C LEU A 290 -15.85 -17.91 -0.83
N THR A 291 -17.10 -17.63 -0.44
CA THR A 291 -17.45 -16.39 0.28
C THR A 291 -16.79 -16.34 1.65
N SER A 292 -16.79 -17.45 2.42
CA SER A 292 -16.11 -17.52 3.72
C SER A 292 -14.61 -17.23 3.60
N VAL A 293 -13.93 -17.77 2.57
CA VAL A 293 -12.53 -17.46 2.30
C VAL A 293 -12.33 -15.98 1.96
N THR A 294 -13.24 -15.40 1.18
CA THR A 294 -13.20 -13.98 0.80
C THR A 294 -13.32 -13.07 2.03
N ILE A 295 -14.29 -13.36 2.91
CA ILE A 295 -14.48 -12.62 4.17
C ILE A 295 -13.22 -12.73 5.05
N ARG A 296 -12.63 -13.91 5.17
CA ARG A 296 -11.38 -14.12 5.93
C ARG A 296 -10.23 -13.30 5.35
N THR A 297 -10.08 -13.28 4.05
CA THR A 297 -9.05 -12.46 3.35
C THR A 297 -9.27 -10.97 3.59
N ASN A 298 -10.51 -10.50 3.47
CA ASN A 298 -10.88 -9.11 3.74
C ASN A 298 -10.56 -8.71 5.18
N ARG A 299 -10.83 -9.57 6.16
CA ARG A 299 -10.48 -9.33 7.57
C ARG A 299 -8.97 -9.18 7.78
N MET A 300 -8.15 -10.01 7.11
CA MET A 300 -6.69 -9.88 7.18
C MET A 300 -6.24 -8.57 6.57
N ASN A 301 -6.74 -8.21 5.39
CA ASN A 301 -6.40 -6.97 4.70
C ASN A 301 -6.82 -5.73 5.51
N THR A 302 -8.03 -5.71 6.09
CA THR A 302 -8.47 -4.61 6.96
C THR A 302 -7.61 -4.50 8.22
N SER A 303 -7.12 -5.63 8.76
CA SER A 303 -6.17 -5.62 9.88
C SER A 303 -4.83 -4.97 9.50
N VAL A 304 -4.34 -5.21 8.29
CA VAL A 304 -3.12 -4.55 7.76
C VAL A 304 -3.35 -3.06 7.60
N LEU A 305 -4.50 -2.66 7.02
CA LEU A 305 -4.88 -1.24 6.87
C LEU A 305 -4.96 -0.54 8.22
N LEU A 306 -5.55 -1.18 9.22
CA LEU A 306 -5.58 -0.62 10.58
C LEU A 306 -4.17 -0.42 11.16
N ILE A 307 -3.25 -1.37 10.96
CA ILE A 307 -1.86 -1.24 11.41
C ILE A 307 -1.18 -0.08 10.67
N GLU A 308 -1.40 0.09 9.37
CA GLU A 308 -0.93 1.23 8.58
C GLU A 308 -1.52 2.54 9.11
N ALA A 309 -2.84 2.61 9.30
CA ALA A 309 -3.55 3.77 9.83
C ALA A 309 -3.08 4.19 11.23
N LEU A 310 -2.60 3.22 12.03
CA LEU A 310 -1.98 3.45 13.34
C LEU A 310 -0.49 3.85 13.26
N GLY A 311 0.06 3.98 12.04
CA GLY A 311 1.44 4.40 11.79
C GLY A 311 2.48 3.26 11.77
N GLY A 312 2.08 1.99 11.75
CA GLY A 312 2.99 0.84 11.54
C GLY A 312 4.16 0.73 12.52
N GLY A 313 4.07 1.36 13.71
CA GLY A 313 5.17 1.41 14.68
C GLY A 313 6.19 2.53 14.42
N TRP A 314 5.93 3.44 13.51
CA TRP A 314 6.71 4.66 13.34
C TRP A 314 6.44 5.66 14.49
N ASN A 315 7.35 6.62 14.68
CA ASN A 315 7.20 7.69 15.69
C ASN A 315 7.90 8.95 15.17
N ALA A 316 7.30 10.11 15.39
CA ALA A 316 7.82 11.43 15.01
C ALA A 316 9.22 11.73 15.60
N ALA A 317 9.61 11.08 16.71
CA ALA A 317 10.98 11.19 17.24
C ALA A 317 12.07 10.69 16.26
N LYS A 318 11.71 9.95 15.20
CA LYS A 318 12.62 9.53 14.13
C LYS A 318 12.91 10.65 13.11
N VAL A 319 12.11 11.72 13.09
CA VAL A 319 12.35 12.86 12.20
C VAL A 319 13.69 13.53 12.61
N PRO A 320 14.64 13.72 11.70
CA PRO A 320 15.93 14.32 12.01
C PRO A 320 15.75 15.72 12.60
N SER A 321 16.51 16.04 13.64
CA SER A 321 16.57 17.42 14.14
C SER A 321 17.18 18.37 13.08
N THR A 322 16.94 19.67 13.22
CA THR A 322 17.52 20.69 12.33
C THR A 322 19.05 20.61 12.24
N HIS A 323 19.73 20.18 13.30
CA HIS A 323 21.19 19.94 13.30
C HIS A 323 21.56 18.63 12.56
N GLY A 324 20.71 17.62 12.56
CA GLY A 324 20.93 16.36 11.83
C GLY A 324 20.77 16.51 10.31
N VAL A 325 19.91 17.45 9.86
CA VAL A 325 19.72 17.77 8.43
C VAL A 325 20.96 18.47 7.84
N SER A 326 21.69 19.23 8.65
CA SER A 326 22.90 19.96 8.21
C SER A 326 24.18 19.10 8.22
N ASN A 327 24.14 17.84 8.67
CA ASN A 327 25.32 16.99 8.80
C ASN A 327 25.12 15.64 8.07
N PRO A 328 25.59 15.52 6.81
CA PRO A 328 25.27 14.41 5.90
C PRO A 328 25.87 13.00 6.17
N PRO A 329 26.70 12.70 7.20
CA PRO A 329 27.37 11.40 7.26
C PRO A 329 26.45 10.19 7.41
N GLU A 330 25.26 10.33 8.01
CA GLU A 330 24.32 9.21 8.15
C GLU A 330 23.44 8.99 6.91
N ALA A 331 23.09 10.07 6.22
CA ALA A 331 22.38 9.97 4.95
C ALA A 331 23.24 9.30 3.87
N GLN A 332 24.55 9.58 3.86
CA GLN A 332 25.49 8.96 2.93
C GLN A 332 25.65 7.44 3.18
N LYS A 333 25.62 6.98 4.43
CA LYS A 333 25.64 5.55 4.77
C LYS A 333 24.40 4.80 4.28
N GLN A 334 23.23 5.42 4.34
CA GLN A 334 21.98 4.79 3.85
C GLN A 334 21.95 4.74 2.32
N ILE A 335 22.48 5.74 1.62
CA ILE A 335 22.62 5.74 0.16
C ILE A 335 23.61 4.66 -0.30
N ASP A 336 24.69 4.43 0.43
CA ASP A 336 25.68 3.40 0.09
C ASP A 336 25.16 1.96 0.31
N ILE A 337 24.20 1.76 1.23
CA ILE A 337 23.51 0.47 1.44
C ILE A 337 22.49 0.20 0.32
N ALA A 338 21.92 1.25 -0.27
CA ALA A 338 20.93 1.15 -1.36
C ALA A 338 21.55 0.95 -2.76
N LYS A 339 22.89 1.02 -2.89
CA LYS A 339 23.55 0.72 -4.17
C LYS A 339 23.42 -0.76 -4.51
N PRO A 340 22.95 -1.11 -5.72
CA PRO A 340 22.92 -2.51 -6.15
C PRO A 340 24.33 -3.09 -6.07
N GLN A 341 24.48 -4.23 -5.38
CA GLN A 341 25.75 -4.95 -5.39
C GLN A 341 26.04 -5.39 -6.83
N PRO A 342 27.29 -5.23 -7.31
CA PRO A 342 27.68 -5.73 -8.62
C PRO A 342 27.43 -7.25 -8.68
N ALA A 343 26.82 -7.70 -9.78
CA ALA A 343 26.59 -9.11 -10.03
C ALA A 343 27.91 -9.90 -9.90
N PRO A 344 27.89 -11.09 -9.30
CA PRO A 344 29.09 -11.92 -9.24
C PRO A 344 29.55 -12.19 -10.67
N ALA A 345 30.85 -11.94 -10.93
CA ALA A 345 31.49 -12.30 -12.19
C ALA A 345 31.45 -13.82 -12.35
N HIS A 346 30.85 -14.28 -13.46
CA HIS A 346 30.89 -15.68 -13.91
C HIS A 346 32.19 -15.94 -14.62
#